data_3e070f4f20d61c2b9fb09f496188bd69
#
_entry.id   3e070f4f20d61c2b9fb09f496188bd69
#
_cell.length_a   1.000
_cell.length_b   1.000
_cell.length_c   1.000
_cell.angle_alpha   90.00
_cell.angle_beta   90.00
_cell.angle_gamma   90.00
#
_symmetry.space_group_name_H-M   'P 1'
#
loop_
_entity.id
_entity.type
_entity.pdbx_description
1 polymer ?
#
loop_
_entity_poly.entity_id
_entity_poly.type
_entity_poly.pdbx_seq_one_letter_code
_entity_poly.pdbx_strand_id
1 'polypeptide(L)'
;YYIKKFEDETNLRCHLIVDNSRSMDYGSTGYTKAEYANTLAATLAQFLFQQGDGVGLLTFDDEIREYLPARNRTGHLRHLMLALESPADGKATNLRLPLQRIAQIVRKRGLVVIVSDLLAPLEDLERDLVALTACGHEVMIFQVFDPSEMTLKLEHSAIYLDVETNQELYIDPEFARKSYLKKFNEHNEAVEAICRKLGVGFHRYLTDLSLELALFDFMRDRMERGKKAKGGRGSRN
;
A
#
# COMPACT_ATOMS: atom_id res chain seq x y z
N TYR A 1 19.19 29.71 34.29
CA TYR A 1 19.47 28.46 33.59
C TYR A 1 18.50 28.31 32.41
N TYR A 2 18.97 28.46 31.18
CA TYR A 2 18.19 28.19 29.96
C TYR A 2 18.33 26.73 29.61
N ILE A 3 17.26 25.95 29.73
CA ILE A 3 17.19 24.58 29.15
C ILE A 3 16.90 24.72 27.67
N LYS A 4 17.92 24.50 26.85
CA LYS A 4 17.72 24.39 25.38
C LYS A 4 17.04 23.07 25.12
N LYS A 5 15.70 23.08 24.94
CA LYS A 5 14.94 21.92 24.51
C LYS A 5 15.26 21.70 23.03
N PHE A 6 16.18 20.78 22.73
CA PHE A 6 16.34 20.29 21.37
C PHE A 6 15.12 19.42 21.07
N GLU A 7 14.18 19.92 20.32
CA GLU A 7 13.28 19.08 19.57
C GLU A 7 14.15 18.50 18.46
N ASP A 8 14.51 17.20 18.57
CA ASP A 8 15.05 16.44 17.45
C ASP A 8 13.93 16.37 16.41
N GLU A 9 13.88 17.33 15.48
CA GLU A 9 13.15 17.20 14.23
C GLU A 9 13.83 16.10 13.43
N THR A 10 13.48 14.86 13.73
CA THR A 10 13.84 13.73 12.87
C THR A 10 12.98 13.82 11.62
N ASN A 11 13.48 14.50 10.59
CA ASN A 11 12.86 14.50 9.26
C ASN A 11 12.70 13.06 8.81
N LEU A 12 11.48 12.53 8.92
CA LEU A 12 11.15 11.19 8.49
C LEU A 12 11.35 11.09 6.98
N ARG A 13 11.83 9.94 6.50
CA ARG A 13 11.82 9.59 5.08
C ARG A 13 10.72 8.57 4.87
N CYS A 14 9.70 8.96 4.12
CA CYS A 14 8.61 8.09 3.73
C CYS A 14 8.76 7.71 2.25
N HIS A 15 8.59 6.43 1.95
CA HIS A 15 8.55 5.89 0.60
C HIS A 15 7.17 5.32 0.35
N LEU A 16 6.41 5.95 -0.53
CA LEU A 16 5.12 5.48 -1.00
C LEU A 16 5.36 4.50 -2.15
N ILE A 17 4.83 3.29 -2.03
CA ILE A 17 4.89 2.25 -3.05
C ILE A 17 3.46 2.01 -3.52
N VAL A 18 3.15 2.37 -4.75
CA VAL A 18 1.77 2.36 -5.27
C VAL A 18 1.67 1.37 -6.43
N ASP A 19 0.73 0.48 -6.30
CA ASP A 19 0.41 -0.54 -7.27
C ASP A 19 -0.52 0.04 -8.36
N ASN A 20 -0.06 0.03 -9.60
CA ASN A 20 -0.81 0.42 -10.79
C ASN A 20 -0.96 -0.78 -11.75
N SER A 21 -0.96 -2.00 -11.23
CA SER A 21 -1.19 -3.21 -12.01
C SER A 21 -2.62 -3.29 -12.53
N ARG A 22 -2.84 -4.22 -13.44
CA ARG A 22 -4.14 -4.40 -14.10
C ARG A 22 -5.27 -4.71 -13.12
N SER A 23 -5.00 -5.44 -12.03
CA SER A 23 -6.02 -5.70 -11.00
C SER A 23 -6.53 -4.41 -10.36
N MET A 24 -5.67 -3.39 -10.28
CA MET A 24 -6.02 -2.08 -9.72
C MET A 24 -6.86 -1.20 -10.66
N ASP A 25 -6.93 -1.51 -11.97
CA ASP A 25 -7.77 -0.81 -12.96
C ASP A 25 -9.25 -1.24 -12.89
N TYR A 26 -9.66 -1.85 -11.80
CA TYR A 26 -11.04 -2.27 -11.56
C TYR A 26 -11.76 -1.31 -10.61
N GLY A 27 -13.03 -0.99 -10.92
CA GLY A 27 -13.89 -0.17 -10.07
C GLY A 27 -15.37 -0.29 -10.43
N SER A 28 -16.22 -0.42 -9.41
CA SER A 28 -17.70 -0.47 -9.54
C SER A 28 -18.39 0.79 -8.98
N THR A 29 -17.65 1.70 -8.36
CA THR A 29 -18.17 2.85 -7.61
C THR A 29 -17.94 4.21 -8.28
N GLY A 30 -17.60 4.23 -9.58
CA GLY A 30 -17.36 5.45 -10.34
C GLY A 30 -15.89 5.86 -10.47
N TYR A 31 -14.98 5.22 -9.75
CA TYR A 31 -13.52 5.29 -9.90
C TYR A 31 -12.88 3.94 -9.57
N THR A 32 -11.67 3.75 -10.08
CA THR A 32 -10.93 2.48 -9.96
C THR A 32 -10.18 2.40 -8.63
N LYS A 33 -9.73 1.18 -8.27
CA LYS A 33 -8.82 1.00 -7.12
C LYS A 33 -7.53 1.80 -7.31
N ALA A 34 -6.99 1.87 -8.55
CA ALA A 34 -5.80 2.66 -8.85
C ALA A 34 -6.02 4.16 -8.60
N GLU A 35 -7.14 4.72 -9.05
CA GLU A 35 -7.48 6.13 -8.81
C GLU A 35 -7.62 6.42 -7.30
N TYR A 36 -8.25 5.51 -6.55
CA TYR A 36 -8.32 5.62 -5.09
C TYR A 36 -6.92 5.55 -4.45
N ALA A 37 -6.10 4.57 -4.84
CA ALA A 37 -4.74 4.38 -4.32
C ALA A 37 -3.83 5.58 -4.63
N ASN A 38 -3.88 6.09 -5.86
CA ASN A 38 -3.13 7.27 -6.28
C ASN A 38 -3.57 8.53 -5.51
N THR A 39 -4.88 8.72 -5.30
CA THR A 39 -5.40 9.85 -4.52
C THR A 39 -5.01 9.73 -3.04
N LEU A 40 -5.06 8.54 -2.47
CA LEU A 40 -4.58 8.29 -1.10
C LEU A 40 -3.08 8.59 -0.98
N ALA A 41 -2.26 8.10 -1.91
CA ALA A 41 -0.83 8.36 -1.92
C ALA A 41 -0.51 9.86 -2.08
N ALA A 42 -1.24 10.57 -2.94
CA ALA A 42 -1.12 12.01 -3.12
C ALA A 42 -1.46 12.77 -1.83
N THR A 43 -2.54 12.38 -1.16
CA THR A 43 -2.97 12.98 0.12
C THR A 43 -1.93 12.76 1.22
N LEU A 44 -1.38 11.54 1.35
CA LEU A 44 -0.31 11.23 2.29
C LEU A 44 0.97 12.00 1.96
N ALA A 45 1.33 12.09 0.66
CA ALA A 45 2.50 12.84 0.22
C ALA A 45 2.38 14.32 0.60
N GLN A 46 1.24 14.95 0.34
CA GLN A 46 0.95 16.33 0.69
C GLN A 46 1.05 16.55 2.21
N PHE A 47 0.42 15.68 2.99
CA PHE A 47 0.41 15.75 4.44
C PHE A 47 1.82 15.67 5.03
N LEU A 48 2.60 14.66 4.63
CA LEU A 48 3.97 14.46 5.09
C LEU A 48 4.90 15.60 4.65
N PHE A 49 4.74 16.07 3.42
CA PHE A 49 5.53 17.18 2.90
C PHE A 49 5.31 18.46 3.69
N GLN A 50 4.06 18.75 4.10
CA GLN A 50 3.73 19.89 4.96
C GLN A 50 4.34 19.79 6.36
N GLN A 51 4.57 18.56 6.86
CA GLN A 51 5.24 18.32 8.13
C GLN A 51 6.78 18.45 8.05
N GLY A 52 7.33 18.73 6.87
CA GLY A 52 8.78 18.81 6.67
C GLY A 52 9.41 17.46 6.37
N ASP A 53 8.64 16.37 6.27
CA ASP A 53 9.14 15.03 5.99
C ASP A 53 9.58 14.86 4.53
N GLY A 54 10.59 14.05 4.30
CA GLY A 54 11.01 13.68 2.95
C GLY A 54 10.13 12.59 2.37
N VAL A 55 9.46 12.85 1.25
CA VAL A 55 8.57 11.87 0.59
C VAL A 55 9.19 11.40 -0.71
N GLY A 56 9.21 10.07 -0.91
CA GLY A 56 9.55 9.40 -2.16
C GLY A 56 8.37 8.61 -2.69
N LEU A 57 8.41 8.26 -3.97
CA LEU A 57 7.39 7.49 -4.65
C LEU A 57 8.04 6.40 -5.48
N LEU A 58 7.41 5.23 -5.51
CA LEU A 58 7.66 4.19 -6.46
C LEU A 58 6.30 3.69 -6.96
N THR A 59 6.04 3.81 -8.26
CA THR A 59 4.88 3.19 -8.89
C THR A 59 5.32 1.96 -9.67
N PHE A 60 4.47 0.93 -9.71
CA PHE A 60 4.80 -0.34 -10.35
C PHE A 60 3.53 -1.03 -10.87
N ASP A 61 3.76 -1.98 -11.77
CA ASP A 61 2.82 -3.02 -12.20
C ASP A 61 3.57 -4.38 -12.27
N ASP A 62 3.87 -4.90 -13.45
CA ASP A 62 4.83 -6.00 -13.66
C ASP A 62 6.29 -5.52 -13.60
N GLU A 63 6.52 -4.20 -13.77
CA GLU A 63 7.82 -3.54 -13.68
C GLU A 63 7.73 -2.27 -12.81
N ILE A 64 8.89 -1.70 -12.49
CA ILE A 64 8.95 -0.39 -11.85
C ILE A 64 8.72 0.68 -12.92
N ARG A 65 7.64 1.44 -12.80
CA ARG A 65 7.27 2.49 -13.75
C ARG A 65 7.95 3.81 -13.42
N GLU A 66 7.90 4.23 -12.17
CA GLU A 66 8.49 5.48 -11.74
C GLU A 66 9.19 5.29 -10.39
N TYR A 67 10.32 5.97 -10.20
CA TYR A 67 10.99 6.04 -8.91
C TYR A 67 11.47 7.45 -8.62
N LEU A 68 10.90 8.07 -7.60
CA LEU A 68 11.28 9.37 -7.07
C LEU A 68 11.84 9.20 -5.65
N PRO A 69 13.12 9.51 -5.41
CA PRO A 69 13.73 9.35 -4.09
C PRO A 69 13.12 10.30 -3.05
N ALA A 70 13.08 9.87 -1.77
CA ALA A 70 12.51 10.65 -0.69
C ALA A 70 13.25 11.98 -0.48
N ARG A 71 12.56 13.09 -0.69
CA ARG A 71 13.07 14.47 -0.57
C ARG A 71 11.97 15.40 -0.07
N ASN A 72 12.39 16.47 0.62
CA ASN A 72 11.52 17.62 0.91
C ASN A 72 12.22 18.87 0.34
N ARG A 73 11.84 19.26 -0.87
CA ARG A 73 12.35 20.45 -1.55
C ARG A 73 11.34 21.00 -2.54
N THR A 74 11.46 22.27 -2.84
CA THR A 74 10.58 22.97 -3.81
C THR A 74 10.50 22.19 -5.13
N GLY A 75 9.29 22.04 -5.66
CA GLY A 75 8.98 21.35 -6.91
C GLY A 75 8.89 19.82 -6.81
N HIS A 76 9.45 19.20 -5.75
CA HIS A 76 9.44 17.73 -5.64
C HIS A 76 8.03 17.16 -5.49
N LEU A 77 7.19 17.79 -4.68
CA LEU A 77 5.80 17.38 -4.52
C LEU A 77 5.03 17.41 -5.85
N ARG A 78 5.27 18.43 -6.68
CA ARG A 78 4.65 18.50 -8.01
C ARG A 78 5.05 17.31 -8.90
N HIS A 79 6.31 16.87 -8.85
CA HIS A 79 6.75 15.69 -9.59
C HIS A 79 6.06 14.42 -9.07
N LEU A 80 5.87 14.28 -7.74
CA LEU A 80 5.11 13.18 -7.16
C LEU A 80 3.67 13.15 -7.68
N MET A 81 2.99 14.32 -7.69
CA MET A 81 1.61 14.41 -8.18
C MET A 81 1.51 14.03 -9.66
N LEU A 82 2.42 14.52 -10.50
CA LEU A 82 2.44 14.17 -11.93
C LEU A 82 2.69 12.68 -12.18
N ALA A 83 3.55 12.05 -11.36
CA ALA A 83 3.80 10.61 -11.46
C ALA A 83 2.58 9.78 -11.05
N LEU A 84 1.79 10.25 -10.08
CA LEU A 84 0.54 9.60 -9.65
C LEU A 84 -0.65 9.82 -10.61
N GLU A 85 -0.57 10.81 -11.50
CA GLU A 85 -1.58 11.04 -12.54
C GLU A 85 -1.43 10.08 -13.73
N SER A 86 -0.32 9.33 -13.81
CA SER A 86 -0.11 8.36 -14.89
C SER A 86 -1.15 7.24 -14.82
N PRO A 87 -1.78 6.86 -15.95
CA PRO A 87 -2.81 5.83 -15.97
C PRO A 87 -2.25 4.47 -15.56
N ALA A 88 -3.08 3.65 -14.90
CA ALA A 88 -2.80 2.26 -14.60
C ALA A 88 -3.03 1.43 -15.88
N ASP A 89 -2.00 1.24 -16.69
CA ASP A 89 -2.04 0.47 -17.94
C ASP A 89 -1.23 -0.84 -17.85
N GLY A 90 -0.94 -1.29 -16.65
CA GLY A 90 -0.15 -2.47 -16.34
C GLY A 90 -0.77 -3.78 -16.82
N LYS A 91 0.08 -4.77 -17.10
CA LYS A 91 -0.35 -6.09 -17.59
C LYS A 91 -0.59 -7.09 -16.48
N ALA A 92 0.27 -7.12 -15.47
CA ALA A 92 0.23 -8.06 -14.36
C ALA A 92 0.74 -7.39 -13.07
N THR A 93 0.54 -8.03 -11.91
CA THR A 93 1.03 -7.56 -10.61
C THR A 93 2.30 -8.29 -10.23
N ASN A 94 3.39 -7.57 -10.00
CA ASN A 94 4.63 -8.12 -9.47
C ASN A 94 5.15 -7.28 -8.31
N LEU A 95 4.67 -7.57 -7.10
CA LEU A 95 5.11 -6.90 -5.86
C LEU A 95 6.59 -7.13 -5.53
N ARG A 96 7.17 -8.23 -5.99
CA ARG A 96 8.54 -8.63 -5.65
C ARG A 96 9.57 -7.60 -6.10
N LEU A 97 9.48 -7.16 -7.36
CA LEU A 97 10.46 -6.22 -7.91
C LEU A 97 10.51 -4.89 -7.16
N PRO A 98 9.38 -4.19 -6.90
CA PRO A 98 9.38 -2.92 -6.17
C PRO A 98 9.87 -3.08 -4.73
N LEU A 99 9.44 -4.13 -4.01
CA LEU A 99 9.85 -4.33 -2.61
C LEU A 99 11.35 -4.65 -2.50
N GLN A 100 11.89 -5.49 -3.38
CA GLN A 100 13.33 -5.73 -3.44
C GLN A 100 14.13 -4.48 -3.81
N ARG A 101 13.60 -3.68 -4.75
CA ARG A 101 14.25 -2.43 -5.15
C ARG A 101 14.32 -1.43 -4.01
N ILE A 102 13.23 -1.26 -3.27
CA ILE A 102 13.21 -0.40 -2.09
C ILE A 102 14.20 -0.91 -1.03
N ALA A 103 14.22 -2.18 -0.71
CA ALA A 103 15.18 -2.76 0.24
C ALA A 103 16.65 -2.51 -0.15
N GLN A 104 16.95 -2.46 -1.46
CA GLN A 104 18.29 -2.17 -1.96
C GLN A 104 18.67 -0.67 -1.93
N ILE A 105 17.71 0.20 -2.26
CA ILE A 105 17.95 1.64 -2.44
C ILE A 105 17.86 2.38 -1.11
N VAL A 106 16.91 2.02 -0.26
CA VAL A 106 16.66 2.73 0.99
C VAL A 106 17.60 2.22 2.07
N ARG A 107 18.79 2.80 2.14
CA ARG A 107 19.81 2.45 3.13
C ARG A 107 19.57 3.04 4.53
N LYS A 108 18.80 4.11 4.61
CA LYS A 108 18.50 4.77 5.88
C LYS A 108 17.11 4.33 6.36
N ARG A 109 17.00 4.02 7.64
CA ARG A 109 15.73 3.71 8.29
C ARG A 109 14.67 4.76 7.94
N GLY A 110 13.50 4.30 7.52
CA GLY A 110 12.39 5.15 7.09
C GLY A 110 11.07 4.42 7.18
N LEU A 111 10.00 5.11 6.83
CA LEU A 111 8.66 4.56 6.67
C LEU A 111 8.47 4.12 5.22
N VAL A 112 7.98 2.92 5.03
CA VAL A 112 7.55 2.38 3.74
C VAL A 112 6.05 2.16 3.80
N VAL A 113 5.31 2.82 2.93
CA VAL A 113 3.85 2.69 2.81
C VAL A 113 3.54 2.02 1.49
N ILE A 114 2.88 0.86 1.53
CA ILE A 114 2.48 0.09 0.36
C ILE A 114 0.98 0.26 0.17
N VAL A 115 0.56 0.63 -1.03
CA VAL A 115 -0.87 0.75 -1.40
C VAL A 115 -1.12 -0.19 -2.57
N SER A 116 -1.87 -1.28 -2.34
CA SER A 116 -2.12 -2.35 -3.31
C SER A 116 -3.30 -3.20 -2.86
N ASP A 117 -3.91 -3.98 -3.75
CA ASP A 117 -4.86 -5.04 -3.38
C ASP A 117 -4.17 -6.30 -2.83
N LEU A 118 -2.85 -6.41 -3.00
CA LEU A 118 -2.00 -7.53 -2.55
C LEU A 118 -2.43 -8.90 -3.09
N LEU A 119 -3.03 -8.96 -4.28
CA LEU A 119 -3.40 -10.20 -4.96
C LEU A 119 -2.17 -10.87 -5.60
N ALA A 120 -1.15 -11.14 -4.77
CA ALA A 120 0.12 -11.74 -5.15
C ALA A 120 0.41 -13.01 -4.33
N PRO A 121 1.36 -13.87 -4.76
CA PRO A 121 1.73 -15.06 -3.99
C PRO A 121 2.20 -14.70 -2.57
N LEU A 122 1.61 -15.35 -1.57
CA LEU A 122 1.85 -15.06 -0.14
C LEU A 122 3.30 -15.28 0.28
N GLU A 123 3.96 -16.30 -0.30
CA GLU A 123 5.36 -16.63 0.00
C GLU A 123 6.31 -15.51 -0.41
N ASP A 124 6.06 -14.89 -1.55
CA ASP A 124 6.82 -13.74 -2.04
C ASP A 124 6.59 -12.53 -1.16
N LEU A 125 5.34 -12.24 -0.82
CA LEU A 125 4.96 -11.13 0.06
C LEU A 125 5.64 -11.26 1.44
N GLU A 126 5.54 -12.42 2.09
CA GLU A 126 6.14 -12.64 3.42
C GLU A 126 7.66 -12.44 3.38
N ARG A 127 8.35 -13.05 2.40
CA ARG A 127 9.80 -12.93 2.24
C ARG A 127 10.25 -11.46 2.06
N ASP A 128 9.55 -10.72 1.22
CA ASP A 128 9.93 -9.35 0.90
C ASP A 128 9.59 -8.38 2.05
N LEU A 129 8.51 -8.60 2.79
CA LEU A 129 8.22 -7.88 4.03
C LEU A 129 9.24 -8.17 5.13
N VAL A 130 9.69 -9.43 5.26
CA VAL A 130 10.79 -9.79 6.18
C VAL A 130 12.05 -9.01 5.83
N ALA A 131 12.40 -8.92 4.55
CA ALA A 131 13.59 -8.17 4.13
C ALA A 131 13.50 -6.67 4.49
N LEU A 132 12.35 -6.03 4.26
CA LEU A 132 12.12 -4.62 4.60
C LEU A 132 12.19 -4.36 6.11
N THR A 133 11.54 -5.21 6.91
CA THR A 133 11.53 -5.07 8.37
C THR A 133 12.90 -5.37 8.98
N ALA A 134 13.65 -6.34 8.44
CA ALA A 134 15.02 -6.64 8.85
C ALA A 134 16.00 -5.49 8.57
N CYS A 135 15.77 -4.71 7.51
CA CYS A 135 16.52 -3.46 7.25
C CYS A 135 16.17 -2.33 8.23
N GLY A 136 15.25 -2.56 9.17
CA GLY A 136 14.82 -1.60 10.17
C GLY A 136 13.81 -0.58 9.67
N HIS A 137 13.21 -0.81 8.50
CA HIS A 137 12.12 0.03 8.02
C HIS A 137 10.84 -0.21 8.83
N GLU A 138 10.13 0.87 9.08
CA GLU A 138 8.73 0.80 9.49
C GLU A 138 7.90 0.54 8.24
N VAL A 139 7.09 -0.51 8.24
CA VAL A 139 6.26 -0.86 7.09
C VAL A 139 4.79 -0.71 7.46
N MET A 140 4.02 -0.09 6.57
CA MET A 140 2.58 0.05 6.66
C MET A 140 1.96 -0.34 5.32
N ILE A 141 0.87 -1.09 5.36
CA ILE A 141 0.13 -1.55 4.19
C ILE A 141 -1.28 -0.97 4.22
N PHE A 142 -1.67 -0.36 3.12
CA PHE A 142 -3.05 0.01 2.80
C PHE A 142 -3.55 -0.90 1.69
N GLN A 143 -4.31 -1.92 2.09
CA GLN A 143 -4.95 -2.84 1.16
C GLN A 143 -6.23 -2.20 0.63
N VAL A 144 -6.35 -2.10 -0.70
CA VAL A 144 -7.49 -1.43 -1.37
C VAL A 144 -8.30 -2.44 -2.14
N PHE A 145 -9.62 -2.48 -1.89
CA PHE A 145 -10.56 -3.30 -2.62
C PHE A 145 -11.75 -2.49 -3.13
N ASP A 146 -12.35 -2.97 -4.21
CA ASP A 146 -13.66 -2.53 -4.63
C ASP A 146 -14.76 -3.26 -3.83
N PRO A 147 -15.86 -2.59 -3.42
CA PRO A 147 -16.95 -3.23 -2.68
C PRO A 147 -17.55 -4.46 -3.37
N SER A 148 -17.53 -4.49 -4.71
CA SER A 148 -18.05 -5.64 -5.48
C SER A 148 -17.17 -6.88 -5.35
N GLU A 149 -15.85 -6.74 -5.14
CA GLU A 149 -14.92 -7.85 -4.90
C GLU A 149 -15.24 -8.58 -3.58
N MET A 150 -15.70 -7.83 -2.57
CA MET A 150 -16.09 -8.40 -1.26
C MET A 150 -17.39 -9.24 -1.33
N THR A 151 -18.22 -8.99 -2.32
CA THR A 151 -19.56 -9.63 -2.40
C THR A 151 -19.71 -10.56 -3.59
N LEU A 152 -18.94 -10.34 -4.65
CA LEU A 152 -19.01 -11.00 -5.95
C LEU A 152 -20.48 -11.26 -6.37
N LYS A 153 -21.23 -10.18 -6.58
CA LYS A 153 -22.63 -10.28 -7.05
C LYS A 153 -22.62 -10.67 -8.54
N LEU A 154 -22.78 -11.95 -8.78
CA LEU A 154 -23.00 -12.47 -10.14
C LEU A 154 -24.52 -12.56 -10.35
N GLU A 155 -25.09 -11.69 -11.16
CA GLU A 155 -26.56 -11.59 -11.33
C GLU A 155 -27.14 -12.68 -12.23
N HIS A 156 -26.33 -13.24 -13.14
CA HIS A 156 -26.78 -14.28 -14.08
C HIS A 156 -25.71 -15.31 -14.38
N SER A 157 -26.14 -16.53 -14.76
CA SER A 157 -25.24 -17.50 -15.39
C SER A 157 -24.70 -16.89 -16.68
N ALA A 158 -23.40 -16.72 -16.76
CA ALA A 158 -22.75 -16.10 -17.90
C ALA A 158 -21.53 -16.93 -18.33
N ILE A 159 -21.17 -16.79 -19.58
CA ILE A 159 -19.87 -17.25 -20.06
C ILE A 159 -18.88 -16.17 -19.68
N TYR A 160 -17.97 -16.49 -18.76
CA TYR A 160 -16.89 -15.59 -18.37
C TYR A 160 -15.69 -15.83 -19.23
N LEU A 161 -15.13 -14.75 -19.76
CA LEU A 161 -13.89 -14.77 -20.49
C LEU A 161 -12.75 -14.51 -19.50
N ASP A 162 -11.87 -15.47 -19.34
CA ASP A 162 -10.61 -15.23 -18.63
C ASP A 162 -9.75 -14.27 -19.46
N VAL A 163 -9.52 -13.09 -18.91
CA VAL A 163 -8.84 -12.00 -19.63
C VAL A 163 -7.36 -12.28 -19.84
N GLU A 164 -6.77 -13.18 -19.06
CA GLU A 164 -5.36 -13.58 -19.18
C GLU A 164 -5.17 -14.73 -20.17
N THR A 165 -6.07 -15.72 -20.15
CA THR A 165 -5.97 -16.93 -20.99
C THR A 165 -6.87 -16.94 -22.21
N ASN A 166 -7.82 -15.99 -22.29
CA ASN A 166 -8.85 -15.89 -23.33
C ASN A 166 -9.76 -17.13 -23.43
N GLN A 167 -9.88 -17.90 -22.34
CA GLN A 167 -10.73 -19.08 -22.26
C GLN A 167 -12.13 -18.73 -21.80
N GLU A 168 -13.14 -19.28 -22.47
CA GLU A 168 -14.54 -19.18 -22.06
C GLU A 168 -14.85 -20.26 -21.00
N LEU A 169 -15.35 -19.83 -19.85
CA LEU A 169 -15.75 -20.72 -18.77
C LEU A 169 -17.24 -20.54 -18.47
N TYR A 170 -18.02 -21.62 -18.63
CA TYR A 170 -19.38 -21.64 -18.10
C TYR A 170 -19.35 -21.83 -16.58
N ILE A 171 -19.86 -20.86 -15.86
CA ILE A 171 -19.78 -20.84 -14.40
C ILE A 171 -21.18 -20.83 -13.81
N ASP A 172 -21.46 -21.76 -12.90
CA ASP A 172 -22.59 -21.65 -11.97
C ASP A 172 -22.31 -20.49 -11.01
N PRO A 173 -23.14 -19.43 -11.00
CA PRO A 173 -22.89 -18.22 -10.21
C PRO A 173 -22.77 -18.47 -8.72
N GLU A 174 -23.60 -19.36 -8.15
CA GLU A 174 -23.58 -19.62 -6.71
C GLU A 174 -22.34 -20.42 -6.29
N PHE A 175 -21.98 -21.42 -7.06
CA PHE A 175 -20.80 -22.24 -6.78
C PHE A 175 -19.51 -21.41 -6.96
N ALA A 176 -19.44 -20.64 -8.04
CA ALA A 176 -18.31 -19.75 -8.30
C ALA A 176 -18.15 -18.70 -7.21
N ARG A 177 -19.25 -18.08 -6.80
CA ARG A 177 -19.24 -17.08 -5.72
C ARG A 177 -18.74 -17.68 -4.41
N LYS A 178 -19.24 -18.83 -4.00
CA LYS A 178 -18.79 -19.49 -2.76
C LYS A 178 -17.29 -19.84 -2.81
N SER A 179 -16.86 -20.41 -3.94
CA SER A 179 -15.45 -20.78 -4.14
C SER A 179 -14.55 -19.56 -4.13
N TYR A 180 -14.94 -18.50 -4.85
CA TYR A 180 -14.20 -17.25 -4.89
C TYR A 180 -14.09 -16.63 -3.50
N LEU A 181 -15.22 -16.38 -2.82
CA LEU A 181 -15.23 -15.74 -1.51
C LEU A 181 -14.42 -16.54 -0.48
N LYS A 182 -14.47 -17.87 -0.54
CA LYS A 182 -13.65 -18.71 0.32
C LYS A 182 -12.16 -18.43 0.09
N LYS A 183 -11.70 -18.56 -1.15
CA LYS A 183 -10.26 -18.33 -1.50
C LYS A 183 -9.83 -16.90 -1.23
N PHE A 184 -10.68 -15.94 -1.54
CA PHE A 184 -10.42 -14.52 -1.30
C PHE A 184 -10.27 -14.22 0.20
N ASN A 185 -11.16 -14.75 1.04
CA ASN A 185 -11.06 -14.55 2.48
C ASN A 185 -9.84 -15.28 3.07
N GLU A 186 -9.58 -16.54 2.67
CA GLU A 186 -8.39 -17.28 3.10
C GLU A 186 -7.09 -16.52 2.76
N HIS A 187 -7.00 -15.99 1.55
CA HIS A 187 -5.86 -15.17 1.13
C HIS A 187 -5.71 -13.91 2.01
N ASN A 188 -6.79 -13.18 2.21
CA ASN A 188 -6.79 -11.94 2.98
C ASN A 188 -6.48 -12.16 4.47
N GLU A 189 -6.98 -13.24 5.06
CA GLU A 189 -6.65 -13.64 6.43
C GLU A 189 -5.15 -14.00 6.55
N ALA A 190 -4.60 -14.68 5.54
CA ALA A 190 -3.17 -15.00 5.50
C ALA A 190 -2.29 -13.75 5.39
N VAL A 191 -2.66 -12.78 4.52
CA VAL A 191 -1.96 -11.49 4.42
C VAL A 191 -1.96 -10.77 5.77
N GLU A 192 -3.12 -10.68 6.43
CA GLU A 192 -3.23 -10.03 7.73
C GLU A 192 -2.40 -10.75 8.82
N ALA A 193 -2.38 -12.08 8.79
CA ALA A 193 -1.57 -12.88 9.71
C ALA A 193 -0.06 -12.64 9.51
N ILE A 194 0.41 -12.56 8.26
CA ILE A 194 1.79 -12.20 7.93
C ILE A 194 2.13 -10.81 8.48
N CYS A 195 1.29 -9.82 8.22
CA CYS A 195 1.50 -8.44 8.69
C CYS A 195 1.60 -8.39 10.23
N ARG A 196 0.68 -9.07 10.92
CA ARG A 196 0.66 -9.16 12.40
C ARG A 196 1.93 -9.82 12.93
N LYS A 197 2.35 -10.94 12.34
CA LYS A 197 3.57 -11.67 12.69
C LYS A 197 4.83 -10.79 12.59
N LEU A 198 4.90 -9.95 11.56
CA LEU A 198 6.07 -9.11 11.27
C LEU A 198 5.99 -7.72 11.90
N GLY A 199 4.92 -7.38 12.61
CA GLY A 199 4.71 -6.05 13.18
C GLY A 199 4.51 -4.95 12.13
N VAL A 200 4.05 -5.32 10.95
CA VAL A 200 3.67 -4.42 9.86
C VAL A 200 2.31 -3.79 10.19
N GLY A 201 2.16 -2.47 10.03
CA GLY A 201 0.88 -1.79 10.10
C GLY A 201 0.00 -2.25 8.92
N PHE A 202 -1.26 -2.60 9.19
CA PHE A 202 -2.14 -3.11 8.16
C PHE A 202 -3.54 -2.52 8.30
N HIS A 203 -4.02 -1.91 7.22
CA HIS A 203 -5.36 -1.36 7.12
C HIS A 203 -5.97 -1.75 5.78
N ARG A 204 -7.28 -2.02 5.78
CA ARG A 204 -8.04 -2.37 4.59
C ARG A 204 -9.09 -1.30 4.32
N TYR A 205 -9.14 -0.83 3.07
CA TYR A 205 -10.09 0.18 2.62
C TYR A 205 -10.87 -0.31 1.40
N LEU A 206 -12.15 0.04 1.40
CA LEU A 206 -12.99 -0.11 0.21
C LEU A 206 -13.01 1.23 -0.53
N THR A 207 -13.10 1.18 -1.84
CA THR A 207 -13.09 2.39 -2.69
C THR A 207 -14.28 3.32 -2.47
N ASP A 208 -15.37 2.86 -1.82
CA ASP A 208 -16.51 3.67 -1.41
C ASP A 208 -16.32 4.37 -0.04
N LEU A 209 -15.22 4.10 0.65
CA LEU A 209 -14.91 4.74 1.94
C LEU A 209 -14.15 6.05 1.73
N SER A 210 -14.43 7.00 2.62
CA SER A 210 -13.72 8.29 2.63
C SER A 210 -12.23 8.13 2.89
N LEU A 211 -11.40 8.83 2.11
CA LEU A 211 -9.95 8.90 2.31
C LEU A 211 -9.53 9.49 3.67
N GLU A 212 -10.42 10.24 4.32
CA GLU A 212 -10.19 10.80 5.65
C GLU A 212 -9.95 9.69 6.69
N LEU A 213 -10.63 8.54 6.56
CA LEU A 213 -10.42 7.39 7.44
C LEU A 213 -9.02 6.83 7.31
N ALA A 214 -8.53 6.70 6.07
CA ALA A 214 -7.17 6.21 5.80
C ALA A 214 -6.11 7.16 6.37
N LEU A 215 -6.30 8.47 6.23
CA LEU A 215 -5.42 9.48 6.81
C LEU A 215 -5.46 9.45 8.34
N PHE A 216 -6.64 9.28 8.93
CA PHE A 216 -6.81 9.18 10.38
C PHE A 216 -6.07 7.95 10.95
N ASP A 217 -6.24 6.78 10.34
CA ASP A 217 -5.56 5.55 10.73
C ASP A 217 -4.03 5.69 10.62
N PHE A 218 -3.56 6.29 9.54
CA PHE A 218 -2.14 6.60 9.35
C PHE A 218 -1.59 7.48 10.47
N MET A 219 -2.30 8.56 10.82
CA MET A 219 -1.88 9.47 11.90
C MET A 219 -1.90 8.77 13.26
N ARG A 220 -2.93 7.97 13.54
CA ARG A 220 -3.05 7.22 14.79
C ARG A 220 -1.87 6.26 14.97
N ASP A 221 -1.57 5.46 13.96
CA ASP A 221 -0.45 4.51 14.01
C ASP A 221 0.89 5.22 14.23
N ARG A 222 1.12 6.35 13.55
CA ARG A 222 2.33 7.16 13.79
C ARG A 222 2.43 7.67 15.22
N MET A 223 1.31 8.15 15.79
CA MET A 223 1.29 8.64 17.16
C MET A 223 1.58 7.54 18.19
N GLU A 224 1.01 6.35 18.00
CA GLU A 224 1.23 5.20 18.88
C GLU A 224 2.68 4.70 18.83
N ARG A 225 3.26 4.61 17.65
CA ARG A 225 4.65 4.19 17.47
C ARG A 225 5.64 5.23 18.00
N GLY A 226 5.35 6.51 17.84
CA GLY A 226 6.12 7.60 18.43
C GLY A 226 6.16 7.54 19.96
N LYS A 227 5.07 7.14 20.61
CA LYS A 227 5.01 6.93 22.07
C LYS A 227 5.85 5.72 22.51
N LYS A 228 5.80 4.60 21.78
CA LYS A 228 6.61 3.41 22.08
C LYS A 228 8.12 3.68 21.95
N ALA A 229 8.55 4.46 20.98
CA ALA A 229 9.94 4.84 20.78
C ALA A 229 10.47 5.74 21.92
N LYS A 230 9.64 6.61 22.47
CA LYS A 230 10.00 7.47 23.63
C LYS A 230 10.00 6.69 24.97
N GLY A 231 9.09 5.76 25.16
CA GLY A 231 9.01 4.92 26.37
C GLY A 231 10.16 3.93 26.54
N GLY A 232 10.73 3.44 25.44
CA GLY A 232 11.88 2.51 25.47
C GLY A 232 13.24 3.15 25.80
N ARG A 233 13.35 4.47 25.74
CA ARG A 233 14.57 5.22 26.14
C ARG A 233 14.62 5.58 27.63
N GLY A 234 13.51 5.47 28.35
CA GLY A 234 13.42 5.83 29.79
C GLY A 234 13.76 4.70 30.76
N SER A 235 14.04 3.48 30.31
CA SER A 235 14.27 2.29 31.17
C SER A 235 15.71 1.78 31.15
N ARG A 236 16.69 2.60 30.74
CA ARG A 236 18.11 2.27 30.86
C ARG A 236 18.81 3.41 31.59
N ASN A 237 18.64 3.45 32.88
CA ASN A 237 19.55 4.05 33.86
C ASN A 237 19.69 3.08 35.04
#